data_cac73ff64d9c6f8faf0c2b3a2715977f
#
_entry.id   cac73ff64d9c6f8faf0c2b3a2715977f
#
_cell.length_a   1.000
_cell.length_b   1.000
_cell.length_c   1.000
_cell.angle_alpha   90.00
_cell.angle_beta   90.00
_cell.angle_gamma   90.00
#
_symmetry.space_group_name_H-M   'P 1'
#
loop_
_entity.id
_entity.type
_entity.pdbx_description
1 polymer ?
#
loop_
_entity_poly.entity_id
_entity_poly.type
_entity_poly.pdbx_seq_one_letter_code
_entity_poly.pdbx_strand_id
1 'polypeptide(L)' 'MARKILMLHDAPAAPAAVAELAGDLREQGADVRLAPCAEPWDAVLDAIAEADAVVYYR' A
#
# COMPACT_ATOMS: atom_id res chain seq x y z
N MET A 1 -8.73 7.88 -14.84
CA MET A 1 -8.82 7.92 -13.37
C MET A 1 -7.65 7.19 -12.74
N ALA A 2 -7.13 7.70 -11.64
CA ALA A 2 -6.02 7.04 -10.96
C ALA A 2 -6.47 5.73 -10.33
N ARG A 3 -5.67 4.69 -10.51
CA ARG A 3 -5.91 3.39 -9.89
C ARG A 3 -5.45 3.44 -8.44
N LYS A 4 -6.27 2.97 -7.53
CA LYS A 4 -5.94 2.92 -6.11
C LYS A 4 -5.25 1.61 -5.79
N ILE A 5 -3.99 1.70 -5.39
CA ILE A 5 -3.18 0.54 -5.04
C ILE A 5 -2.80 0.64 -3.56
N LEU A 6 -3.10 -0.41 -2.82
CA LEU A 6 -2.69 -0.52 -1.42
C LEU A 6 -1.50 -1.47 -1.34
N MET A 7 -0.39 -0.99 -0.78
CA MET A 7 0.78 -1.82 -0.52
C MET A 7 0.89 -2.08 0.97
N LEU A 8 0.72 -3.34 1.34
CA LEU A 8 0.90 -3.80 2.70
C LEU A 8 2.35 -4.25 2.90
N HIS A 9 2.91 -3.94 4.04
CA HIS A 9 4.27 -4.32 4.38
C HIS A 9 4.34 -4.75 5.84
N ASP A 10 5.39 -5.50 6.19
CA ASP A 10 5.60 -5.88 7.58
C ASP A 10 5.92 -4.65 8.42
N ALA A 11 5.29 -4.59 9.58
CA ALA A 11 5.52 -3.51 10.53
C ALA A 11 6.93 -3.62 11.14
N PRO A 12 7.45 -2.51 11.73
CA PRO A 12 6.77 -1.24 11.93
C PRO A 12 6.98 -0.23 10.81
N ALA A 13 8.00 -0.39 9.97
CA ALA A 13 8.34 0.59 8.96
C ALA A 13 8.45 -0.05 7.58
N ALA A 14 8.07 0.70 6.55
CA ALA A 14 8.17 0.24 5.18
C ALA A 14 9.64 0.11 4.76
N PRO A 15 10.02 -1.00 4.14
CA PRO A 15 11.36 -1.13 3.57
C PRO A 15 11.58 -0.10 2.46
N ALA A 16 12.84 0.29 2.23
CA ALA A 16 13.17 1.24 1.18
C ALA A 16 12.69 0.77 -0.20
N ALA A 17 12.79 -0.54 -0.47
CA ALA A 17 12.34 -1.11 -1.74
C ALA A 17 10.85 -0.88 -1.98
N VAL A 18 10.04 -0.97 -0.94
CA VAL A 18 8.59 -0.70 -1.03
C VAL A 18 8.34 0.76 -1.34
N ALA A 19 9.06 1.67 -0.68
CA ALA A 19 8.90 3.10 -0.91
C ALA A 19 9.30 3.48 -2.35
N GLU A 20 10.37 2.89 -2.87
CA GLU A 20 10.81 3.12 -4.25
C GLU A 20 9.77 2.62 -5.26
N LEU A 21 9.23 1.43 -5.04
CA LEU A 21 8.21 0.87 -5.91
C LEU A 21 6.94 1.72 -5.88
N ALA A 22 6.54 2.19 -4.71
CA ALA A 22 5.40 3.07 -4.59
C ALA A 22 5.61 4.38 -5.35
N GLY A 23 6.82 4.94 -5.28
CA GLY A 23 7.17 6.14 -6.03
C GLY A 23 7.05 5.94 -7.54
N ASP A 24 7.57 4.81 -8.05
CA ASP A 24 7.50 4.47 -9.46
C ASP A 24 6.04 4.35 -9.92
N LEU A 25 5.21 3.69 -9.14
CA LEU A 25 3.79 3.53 -9.47
C LEU A 25 3.06 4.87 -9.46
N ARG A 26 3.39 5.77 -8.53
CA ARG A 26 2.81 7.10 -8.49
C ARG A 26 3.19 7.92 -9.73
N GLU A 27 4.41 7.78 -10.20
CA GLU A 27 4.86 8.44 -11.42
C GLU A 27 4.07 7.96 -12.64
N GLN A 28 3.57 6.73 -12.60
CA GLN A 28 2.73 6.19 -13.66
C GLN A 28 1.26 6.58 -13.53
N GLY A 29 0.94 7.41 -12.55
CA GLY A 29 -0.41 7.92 -12.36
C GLY A 29 -1.27 7.13 -11.37
N ALA A 30 -0.69 6.17 -10.66
CA ALA A 30 -1.43 5.41 -9.66
C ALA A 30 -1.49 6.15 -8.33
N ASP A 31 -2.60 5.96 -7.60
CA ASP A 31 -2.74 6.44 -6.24
C ASP A 31 -2.32 5.31 -5.30
N VAL A 32 -1.10 5.39 -4.78
CA VAL A 32 -0.52 4.33 -3.97
C VAL A 32 -0.51 4.72 -2.50
N ARG A 33 -1.00 3.83 -1.66
CA ARG A 33 -0.94 3.98 -0.21
C ARG A 33 -0.10 2.86 0.38
N LEU A 34 0.70 3.20 1.38
CA LEU A 34 1.47 2.24 2.15
C LEU A 34 0.80 2.08 3.51
N ALA A 35 0.64 0.83 3.95
CA ALA A 35 0.07 0.54 5.25
C ALA A 35 0.79 -0.64 5.90
N PRO A 36 1.07 -0.57 7.20
CA PRO A 36 1.63 -1.71 7.90
C PRO A 36 0.57 -2.80 8.08
N CYS A 37 0.99 -4.05 7.91
CA CYS A 37 0.12 -5.19 8.16
C CYS A 37 0.12 -5.51 9.65
N ALA A 38 -0.55 -4.66 10.43
CA ALA A 38 -0.55 -4.73 11.89
C ALA A 38 -1.85 -4.15 12.44
N GLU A 39 -2.09 -4.34 13.73
CA GLU A 39 -3.26 -3.75 14.38
C GLU A 39 -3.23 -2.22 14.31
N PRO A 40 -4.39 -1.57 14.20
CA PRO A 40 -5.73 -2.15 14.19
C PRO A 40 -6.13 -2.74 12.83
N TRP A 41 -6.60 -3.97 12.87
CA TRP A 41 -6.99 -4.70 11.65
C TRP A 41 -8.17 -4.06 10.92
N ASP A 42 -9.06 -3.40 11.64
CA ASP A 42 -10.20 -2.73 11.04
C ASP A 42 -9.75 -1.68 10.02
N ALA A 43 -8.72 -0.90 10.36
CA ALA A 43 -8.17 0.09 9.43
C ALA A 43 -7.56 -0.57 8.20
N VAL A 44 -6.88 -1.70 8.38
CA VAL A 44 -6.30 -2.47 7.26
C VAL A 44 -7.41 -2.99 6.35
N LEU A 45 -8.46 -3.55 6.92
CA LEU A 45 -9.58 -4.08 6.14
C LEU A 45 -10.31 -2.98 5.37
N ASP A 46 -10.50 -1.81 5.97
CA ASP A 46 -11.10 -0.67 5.29
C ASP A 46 -10.23 -0.21 4.10
N ALA A 47 -8.93 -0.17 4.30
CA ALA A 47 -8.01 0.22 3.23
C ALA A 47 -8.05 -0.79 2.07
N ILE A 48 -8.13 -2.08 2.38
CA ILE A 48 -8.25 -3.13 1.37
C ILE A 48 -9.56 -2.97 0.58
N ALA A 49 -10.66 -2.68 1.28
CA ALA A 49 -11.96 -2.52 0.64
C ALA A 49 -11.99 -1.34 -0.33
N GLU A 50 -11.25 -0.28 -0.04
CA GLU A 50 -11.20 0.91 -0.89
C GLU A 50 -10.23 0.80 -2.06
N ALA A 51 -9.29 -0.14 -2.01
CA ALA A 51 -8.26 -0.27 -3.03
C ALA A 51 -8.75 -1.06 -4.25
N ASP A 52 -8.29 -0.66 -5.42
CA ASP A 52 -8.54 -1.43 -6.66
C ASP A 52 -7.63 -2.65 -6.74
N ALA A 53 -6.43 -2.55 -6.17
CA ALA A 53 -5.49 -3.65 -6.10
C ALA A 53 -4.74 -3.61 -4.78
N VAL A 54 -4.36 -4.78 -4.29
CA VAL A 54 -3.61 -4.92 -3.03
C VAL A 54 -2.35 -5.71 -3.31
N VAL A 55 -1.22 -5.19 -2.85
CA VAL A 55 0.08 -5.85 -2.97
C VAL A 55 0.61 -6.06 -1.55
N TYR A 56 1.04 -7.27 -1.25
CA TYR A 56 1.66 -7.58 0.03
C TYR A 56 3.16 -7.79 -0.18
N TYR A 57 3.96 -7.02 0.52
CA TYR A 57 5.42 -7.11 0.47
C TYR A 57 5.96 -7.65 1.80
N ARG A 58 6.75 -8.69 1.73
CA ARG A 58 7.35 -9.33 2.90
C ARG A 58 8.82 -8.97 3.04
#